data_c9c205c18106880049327d20568336ae
#
_entry.id   c9c205c18106880049327d20568336ae
#
_cell.length_a   1.000
_cell.length_b   1.000
_cell.length_c   1.000
_cell.angle_alpha   90.00
_cell.angle_beta   90.00
_cell.angle_gamma   90.00
#
_symmetry.space_group_name_H-M   'P 1'
#
loop_
_entity.id
_entity.type
_entity.pdbx_description
1 polymer ?
#
loop_
_entity_poly.entity_id
_entity_poly.type
_entity_poly.pdbx_seq_one_letter_code
_entity_poly.pdbx_strand_id
1 'polypeptide(L)'
;MTFAALALVLAPATLVLPLEPADADAQHAWVGAAASELLARGLAVAGVPVADRGEQLRAQAALELPQVSLTRATMLRVAEALGASRLVTGTFAVQGGQLTLSLRMLDAERASLGAPLVASGPLETLADLAHGLAWDVALAGPVAPLVAREAFFARRAAVPFEAVKAYGRGLAARRPAAQLRLVRAALSVAPQFHEARLTLGRLLRDAGELSAAHETLARIPADAPESRPARFLQGVALLEIGRYREAAALYRSLAEAEPTAAVLNNQALGVLRSPDRDGRASDLLRGALELAPGHADLLFNLGWALLVEGDAEAAEFSLRELIRHEPLDPHSRVVLAWALRRKGGAEMASALKAVAALAPTYQGLSAPDFTRRFERILPAERLLDLDRGGRSEAEVAAGLVGRAQRLFRAGDLSGALAELTRASYLDPYASGAHVLLARVHRARGDRELALNELRMALWSREEPALRAELASLLMEAGRTAEARLEAEKVLKTDPGNEAARKVLELP
;
A
#
# COMPACT_ATOMS: atom_id res chain seq x y z
N MET A 1 -24.22 14.12 -12.54
CA MET A 1 -23.09 14.15 -11.57
C MET A 1 -21.85 14.59 -12.35
N THR A 2 -21.25 15.69 -11.95
CA THR A 2 -20.20 16.38 -12.71
C THR A 2 -18.87 15.62 -12.63
N PHE A 3 -18.10 15.61 -13.70
CA PHE A 3 -16.75 14.98 -13.84
C PHE A 3 -15.75 15.29 -12.69
N ALA A 4 -16.00 16.34 -11.92
CA ALA A 4 -15.18 16.70 -10.76
C ALA A 4 -15.30 15.73 -9.57
N ALA A 5 -16.44 15.06 -9.39
CA ALA A 5 -16.63 14.10 -8.29
C ALA A 5 -15.93 12.74 -8.58
N LEU A 6 -15.80 12.37 -9.87
CA LEU A 6 -15.11 11.15 -10.27
C LEU A 6 -13.59 11.25 -10.12
N ALA A 7 -13.03 12.46 -10.24
CA ALA A 7 -11.59 12.68 -10.07
C ALA A 7 -11.11 12.58 -8.61
N LEU A 8 -11.99 12.81 -7.64
CA LEU A 8 -11.61 12.72 -6.21
C LEU A 8 -11.46 11.26 -5.73
N VAL A 9 -12.21 10.33 -6.32
CA VAL A 9 -12.15 8.89 -5.99
C VAL A 9 -10.84 8.24 -6.45
N LEU A 10 -10.13 8.87 -7.38
CA LEU A 10 -8.88 8.37 -7.97
C LEU A 10 -7.64 9.19 -7.58
N ALA A 11 -7.75 10.15 -6.65
CA ALA A 11 -6.59 10.90 -6.21
C ALA A 11 -5.61 9.96 -5.48
N PRO A 12 -4.36 9.80 -5.97
CA PRO A 12 -3.39 8.91 -5.36
C PRO A 12 -3.07 9.38 -3.95
N ALA A 13 -3.06 8.45 -3.01
CA ALA A 13 -2.80 8.76 -1.61
C ALA A 13 -1.36 9.19 -1.37
N THR A 14 -1.16 9.92 -0.28
CA THR A 14 0.15 10.15 0.32
C THR A 14 0.34 9.18 1.48
N LEU A 15 1.46 8.46 1.51
CA LEU A 15 1.83 7.57 2.61
C LEU A 15 2.82 8.31 3.53
N VAL A 16 2.49 8.43 4.81
CA VAL A 16 3.41 8.98 5.81
C VAL A 16 4.04 7.83 6.59
N LEU A 17 5.34 7.64 6.40
CA LEU A 17 6.10 6.58 7.09
C LEU A 17 6.51 7.04 8.49
N PRO A 18 6.69 6.12 9.45
CA PRO A 18 7.25 6.45 10.76
C PRO A 18 8.61 7.14 10.61
N LEU A 19 8.79 8.25 11.32
CA LEU A 19 10.07 8.96 11.30
C LEU A 19 11.10 8.16 12.09
N GLU A 20 12.31 8.07 11.54
CA GLU A 20 13.42 7.36 12.15
C GLU A 20 14.28 8.27 13.03
N PRO A 21 14.83 7.77 14.14
CA PRO A 21 15.77 8.56 14.91
C PRO A 21 17.04 8.81 14.08
N ALA A 22 17.53 10.04 14.07
CA ALA A 22 18.81 10.37 13.43
C ALA A 22 20.01 9.76 14.18
N ASP A 23 19.87 9.61 15.49
CA ASP A 23 20.83 9.00 16.41
C ASP A 23 20.22 7.78 17.08
N ALA A 24 21.04 6.88 17.63
CA ALA A 24 20.58 5.66 18.32
C ALA A 24 19.96 5.99 19.69
N ASP A 25 18.89 6.79 19.71
CA ASP A 25 18.18 7.21 20.92
C ASP A 25 16.87 6.40 21.11
N ALA A 26 16.97 5.31 21.86
CA ALA A 26 15.83 4.48 22.21
C ALA A 26 14.83 5.18 23.15
N GLN A 27 15.23 6.19 23.90
CA GLN A 27 14.38 6.89 24.86
C GLN A 27 13.28 7.70 24.15
N HIS A 28 13.58 8.24 22.97
CA HIS A 28 12.68 9.08 22.19
C HIS A 28 12.07 8.35 20.98
N ALA A 29 12.18 7.04 20.88
CA ALA A 29 11.59 6.25 19.77
C ALA A 29 10.08 6.53 19.54
N TRP A 30 9.34 6.93 20.58
CA TRP A 30 7.93 7.29 20.52
C TRP A 30 7.67 8.59 19.71
N VAL A 31 8.68 9.47 19.60
CA VAL A 31 8.57 10.76 18.87
C VAL A 31 8.27 10.51 17.40
N GLY A 32 9.02 9.59 16.77
CA GLY A 32 8.82 9.28 15.35
C GLY A 32 7.42 8.75 15.05
N ALA A 33 6.89 7.87 15.91
CA ALA A 33 5.54 7.35 15.78
C ALA A 33 4.46 8.42 15.99
N ALA A 34 4.62 9.30 16.98
CA ALA A 34 3.69 10.39 17.23
C ALA A 34 3.73 11.43 16.10
N ALA A 35 4.93 11.83 15.66
CA ALA A 35 5.10 12.82 14.60
C ALA A 35 4.46 12.37 13.29
N SER A 36 4.66 11.11 12.88
CA SER A 36 4.08 10.59 11.63
C SER A 36 2.54 10.57 11.66
N GLU A 37 1.93 10.22 12.78
CA GLU A 37 0.45 10.26 12.90
C GLU A 37 -0.08 11.70 12.87
N LEU A 38 0.57 12.62 13.57
CA LEU A 38 0.18 14.03 13.55
C LEU A 38 0.38 14.68 12.16
N LEU A 39 1.44 14.28 11.44
CA LEU A 39 1.67 14.66 10.05
C LEU A 39 0.56 14.14 9.13
N ALA A 40 0.24 12.84 9.22
CA ALA A 40 -0.81 12.21 8.42
C ALA A 40 -2.16 12.90 8.62
N ARG A 41 -2.51 13.18 9.87
CA ARG A 41 -3.69 13.96 10.20
C ARG A 41 -3.67 15.38 9.62
N GLY A 42 -2.56 16.09 9.81
CA GLY A 42 -2.43 17.44 9.28
C GLY A 42 -2.65 17.46 7.76
N LEU A 43 -2.09 16.50 7.03
CA LEU A 43 -2.32 16.34 5.60
C LEU A 43 -3.79 16.07 5.28
N ALA A 44 -4.47 15.21 6.03
CA ALA A 44 -5.89 14.93 5.84
C ALA A 44 -6.74 16.19 6.07
N VAL A 45 -6.43 17.00 7.11
CA VAL A 45 -7.10 18.29 7.37
C VAL A 45 -6.85 19.30 6.24
N ALA A 46 -5.68 19.26 5.60
CA ALA A 46 -5.36 20.07 4.42
C ALA A 46 -6.08 19.60 3.15
N GLY A 47 -6.79 18.48 3.21
CA GLY A 47 -7.51 17.90 2.07
C GLY A 47 -6.63 17.00 1.19
N VAL A 48 -5.47 16.59 1.67
CA VAL A 48 -4.60 15.62 0.99
C VAL A 48 -5.05 14.20 1.33
N PRO A 49 -5.36 13.34 0.36
CA PRO A 49 -5.66 11.94 0.63
C PRO A 49 -4.45 11.24 1.27
N VAL A 50 -4.64 10.61 2.42
CA VAL A 50 -3.57 9.95 3.18
C VAL A 50 -3.93 8.49 3.42
N ALA A 51 -2.97 7.59 3.21
CA ALA A 51 -3.07 6.22 3.69
C ALA A 51 -2.77 6.19 5.20
N ASP A 52 -3.70 5.64 5.96
CA ASP A 52 -3.58 5.60 7.41
C ASP A 52 -2.59 4.50 7.90
N ARG A 53 -2.19 4.59 9.17
CA ARG A 53 -1.25 3.63 9.77
C ARG A 53 -1.78 2.18 9.72
N GLY A 54 -3.09 1.98 9.89
CA GLY A 54 -3.67 0.63 9.81
C GLY A 54 -3.56 0.06 8.41
N GLU A 55 -3.77 0.88 7.37
CA GLU A 55 -3.57 0.52 5.96
C GLU A 55 -2.11 0.19 5.68
N GLN A 56 -1.19 1.02 6.18
CA GLN A 56 0.25 0.76 6.07
C GLN A 56 0.66 -0.58 6.70
N LEU A 57 0.23 -0.83 7.94
CA LEU A 57 0.56 -2.09 8.64
C LEU A 57 -0.02 -3.31 7.92
N ARG A 58 -1.23 -3.20 7.36
CA ARG A 58 -1.81 -4.29 6.55
C ARG A 58 -1.03 -4.52 5.27
N ALA A 59 -0.63 -3.45 4.57
CA ALA A 59 0.21 -3.59 3.37
C ALA A 59 1.55 -4.24 3.69
N GLN A 60 2.21 -3.83 4.78
CA GLN A 60 3.45 -4.47 5.23
C GLN A 60 3.25 -5.95 5.58
N ALA A 61 2.17 -6.30 6.28
CA ALA A 61 1.85 -7.69 6.63
C ALA A 61 1.54 -8.53 5.38
N ALA A 62 0.77 -8.00 4.44
CA ALA A 62 0.42 -8.68 3.20
C ALA A 62 1.62 -8.87 2.25
N LEU A 63 2.62 -7.98 2.33
CA LEU A 63 3.89 -8.07 1.62
C LEU A 63 4.95 -8.86 2.39
N GLU A 64 4.61 -9.44 3.55
CA GLU A 64 5.52 -10.18 4.44
C GLU A 64 6.76 -9.38 4.86
N LEU A 65 6.63 -8.04 4.96
CA LEU A 65 7.74 -7.17 5.28
C LEU A 65 8.01 -7.14 6.80
N PRO A 66 9.27 -7.16 7.23
CA PRO A 66 9.61 -7.03 8.63
C PRO A 66 9.24 -5.65 9.18
N GLN A 67 8.86 -5.58 10.45
CA GLN A 67 8.57 -4.32 11.16
C GLN A 67 9.86 -3.65 11.65
N VAL A 68 10.73 -3.30 10.70
CA VAL A 68 12.01 -2.60 10.91
C VAL A 68 12.06 -1.40 9.96
N SER A 69 13.12 -0.61 10.03
CA SER A 69 13.39 0.47 9.08
C SER A 69 13.28 -0.03 7.64
N LEU A 70 12.40 0.63 6.87
CA LEU A 70 12.15 0.24 5.49
C LEU A 70 13.22 0.80 4.57
N THR A 71 13.77 -0.04 3.72
CA THR A 71 14.61 0.44 2.61
C THR A 71 13.76 1.21 1.60
N ARG A 72 14.37 2.02 0.75
CA ARG A 72 13.64 2.75 -0.30
C ARG A 72 12.83 1.80 -1.20
N ALA A 73 13.36 0.63 -1.49
CA ALA A 73 12.66 -0.40 -2.25
C ALA A 73 11.37 -0.85 -1.54
N THR A 74 11.47 -1.22 -0.27
CA THR A 74 10.31 -1.62 0.53
C THR A 74 9.30 -0.49 0.72
N MET A 75 9.76 0.75 0.86
CA MET A 75 8.87 1.92 0.89
C MET A 75 8.04 2.03 -0.40
N LEU A 76 8.68 1.89 -1.56
CA LEU A 76 8.00 1.93 -2.86
C LEU A 76 7.01 0.77 -3.03
N ARG A 77 7.35 -0.44 -2.57
CA ARG A 77 6.41 -1.59 -2.60
C ARG A 77 5.17 -1.35 -1.74
N VAL A 78 5.35 -0.81 -0.54
CA VAL A 78 4.21 -0.45 0.33
C VAL A 78 3.35 0.64 -0.31
N ALA A 79 3.98 1.64 -0.94
CA ALA A 79 3.26 2.69 -1.66
C ALA A 79 2.47 2.12 -2.83
N GLU A 80 3.06 1.23 -3.62
CA GLU A 80 2.39 0.57 -4.76
C GLU A 80 1.18 -0.25 -4.28
N ALA A 81 1.33 -1.06 -3.23
CA ALA A 81 0.24 -1.85 -2.65
C ALA A 81 -0.92 -0.98 -2.13
N LEU A 82 -0.64 0.25 -1.73
CA LEU A 82 -1.63 1.23 -1.25
C LEU A 82 -2.13 2.18 -2.34
N GLY A 83 -1.64 2.07 -3.58
CA GLY A 83 -1.92 3.03 -4.65
C GLY A 83 -1.46 4.46 -4.28
N ALA A 84 -0.40 4.58 -3.48
CA ALA A 84 0.15 5.86 -3.06
C ALA A 84 1.20 6.36 -4.06
N SER A 85 0.98 7.54 -4.65
CA SER A 85 1.94 8.15 -5.57
C SER A 85 3.06 8.90 -4.85
N ARG A 86 2.90 9.20 -3.57
CA ARG A 86 3.85 9.96 -2.75
C ARG A 86 4.03 9.35 -1.38
N LEU A 87 5.26 9.44 -0.90
CA LEU A 87 5.62 9.07 0.46
C LEU A 87 6.28 10.25 1.16
N VAL A 88 5.94 10.43 2.43
CA VAL A 88 6.66 11.31 3.34
C VAL A 88 7.50 10.42 4.24
N THR A 89 8.80 10.62 4.21
CA THR A 89 9.77 9.93 5.05
C THR A 89 10.68 10.94 5.72
N GLY A 90 11.36 10.57 6.77
CA GLY A 90 12.26 11.52 7.44
C GLY A 90 12.86 10.99 8.71
N THR A 91 13.58 11.89 9.37
CA THR A 91 14.27 11.63 10.63
C THR A 91 13.87 12.65 11.69
N PHE A 92 14.10 12.30 12.93
CA PHE A 92 14.00 13.22 14.06
C PHE A 92 15.25 13.12 14.95
N ALA A 93 15.59 14.22 15.60
CA ALA A 93 16.65 14.29 16.63
C ALA A 93 16.13 15.06 17.84
N VAL A 94 16.47 14.58 19.05
CA VAL A 94 16.17 15.27 20.30
C VAL A 94 17.49 15.52 21.03
N GLN A 95 17.86 16.79 21.19
CA GLN A 95 19.12 17.19 21.85
C GLN A 95 18.83 18.34 22.81
N GLY A 96 19.14 18.15 24.09
CA GLY A 96 18.94 19.19 25.10
C GLY A 96 17.50 19.69 25.23
N GLY A 97 16.52 18.82 25.03
CA GLY A 97 15.09 19.18 25.03
C GLY A 97 14.62 19.88 23.75
N GLN A 98 15.47 20.07 22.76
CA GLN A 98 15.11 20.57 21.43
C GLN A 98 14.85 19.41 20.48
N LEU A 99 13.73 19.47 19.77
CA LEU A 99 13.34 18.54 18.72
C LEU A 99 13.63 19.14 17.35
N THR A 100 14.26 18.37 16.49
CA THR A 100 14.38 18.67 15.06
C THR A 100 13.70 17.57 14.26
N LEU A 101 12.75 17.93 13.39
CA LEU A 101 12.11 17.05 12.41
C LEU A 101 12.65 17.41 11.03
N SER A 102 13.10 16.41 10.27
CA SER A 102 13.56 16.57 8.88
C SER A 102 12.80 15.60 7.98
N LEU A 103 11.96 16.13 7.10
CA LEU A 103 11.11 15.36 6.20
C LEU A 103 11.59 15.47 4.75
N ARG A 104 11.34 14.43 3.97
CA ARG A 104 11.48 14.45 2.50
C ARG A 104 10.28 13.78 1.87
N MET A 105 9.84 14.31 0.74
CA MET A 105 8.85 13.66 -0.10
C MET A 105 9.53 12.78 -1.14
N LEU A 106 9.12 11.53 -1.21
CA LEU A 106 9.52 10.59 -2.25
C LEU A 106 8.34 10.49 -3.24
N ASP A 107 8.59 10.85 -4.49
CA ASP A 107 7.68 10.57 -5.61
C ASP A 107 7.81 9.09 -5.97
N ALA A 108 6.73 8.32 -5.82
CA ALA A 108 6.78 6.87 -6.04
C ALA A 108 6.90 6.52 -7.53
N GLU A 109 6.36 7.36 -8.43
CA GLU A 109 6.42 7.12 -9.87
C GLU A 109 7.83 7.39 -10.43
N ARG A 110 8.47 8.47 -9.97
CA ARG A 110 9.79 8.89 -10.44
C ARG A 110 10.92 8.34 -9.58
N ALA A 111 10.62 7.70 -8.46
CA ALA A 111 11.57 7.27 -7.43
C ALA A 111 12.54 8.39 -7.00
N SER A 112 12.09 9.66 -7.11
CA SER A 112 12.89 10.84 -6.83
C SER A 112 12.58 11.42 -5.45
N LEU A 113 13.64 11.83 -4.73
CA LEU A 113 13.55 12.38 -3.39
C LEU A 113 13.64 13.90 -3.45
N GLY A 114 12.63 14.58 -2.91
CA GLY A 114 12.56 16.04 -2.85
C GLY A 114 13.55 16.66 -1.86
N ALA A 115 13.63 17.99 -1.85
CA ALA A 115 14.39 18.75 -0.87
C ALA A 115 13.87 18.49 0.56
N PRO A 116 14.73 18.56 1.58
CA PRO A 116 14.31 18.40 2.98
C PRO A 116 13.47 19.59 3.44
N LEU A 117 12.38 19.30 4.17
CA LEU A 117 11.61 20.24 4.95
C LEU A 117 11.99 20.04 6.42
N VAL A 118 12.42 21.11 7.09
CA VAL A 118 12.96 21.01 8.45
C VAL A 118 12.22 21.96 9.38
N ALA A 119 11.84 21.46 10.56
CA ALA A 119 11.31 22.28 11.65
C ALA A 119 12.02 21.92 12.96
N SER A 120 12.30 22.92 13.78
CA SER A 120 12.95 22.74 15.08
C SER A 120 12.28 23.60 16.15
N GLY A 121 12.25 23.08 17.37
CA GLY A 121 11.67 23.75 18.54
C GLY A 121 11.72 22.89 19.78
N PRO A 122 11.21 23.36 20.92
CA PRO A 122 11.09 22.55 22.13
C PRO A 122 10.33 21.25 21.88
N LEU A 123 10.74 20.15 22.52
CA LEU A 123 10.10 18.83 22.36
C LEU A 123 8.60 18.88 22.69
N GLU A 124 8.22 19.73 23.62
CA GLU A 124 6.83 19.94 24.03
C GLU A 124 5.95 20.49 22.89
N THR A 125 6.54 21.12 21.89
CA THR A 125 5.86 21.65 20.70
C THR A 125 5.78 20.65 19.53
N LEU A 126 6.04 19.36 19.77
CA LEU A 126 6.00 18.30 18.75
C LEU A 126 4.75 18.39 17.86
N ALA A 127 3.58 18.58 18.46
CA ALA A 127 2.32 18.65 17.69
C ALA A 127 2.30 19.89 16.75
N ASP A 128 2.82 21.02 17.21
CA ASP A 128 2.87 22.24 16.40
C ASP A 128 3.87 22.10 15.24
N LEU A 129 5.05 21.54 15.52
CA LEU A 129 6.07 21.28 14.50
C LEU A 129 5.56 20.30 13.42
N ALA A 130 4.91 19.22 13.85
CA ALA A 130 4.35 18.23 12.94
C ALA A 130 3.23 18.84 12.07
N HIS A 131 2.33 19.63 12.62
CA HIS A 131 1.28 20.30 11.85
C HIS A 131 1.83 21.38 10.91
N GLY A 132 2.85 22.13 11.33
CA GLY A 132 3.55 23.07 10.46
C GLY A 132 4.14 22.38 9.24
N LEU A 133 4.87 21.30 9.46
CA LEU A 133 5.44 20.49 8.39
C LEU A 133 4.38 19.82 7.52
N ALA A 134 3.25 19.39 8.07
CA ALA A 134 2.14 18.86 7.29
C ALA A 134 1.59 19.90 6.29
N TRP A 135 1.48 21.16 6.72
CA TRP A 135 1.12 22.26 5.83
C TRP A 135 2.14 22.48 4.72
N ASP A 136 3.44 22.48 5.07
CA ASP A 136 4.52 22.67 4.09
C ASP A 136 4.56 21.52 3.07
N VAL A 137 4.36 20.27 3.53
CA VAL A 137 4.23 19.10 2.65
C VAL A 137 3.03 19.22 1.73
N ALA A 138 1.89 19.70 2.23
CA ALA A 138 0.69 19.91 1.42
C ALA A 138 0.90 20.98 0.35
N LEU A 139 1.58 22.09 0.70
CA LEU A 139 1.93 23.16 -0.25
C LEU A 139 2.92 22.71 -1.32
N ALA A 140 3.88 21.85 -0.97
CA ALA A 140 4.85 21.29 -1.91
C ALA A 140 4.24 20.19 -2.81
N GLY A 141 2.97 19.80 -2.56
CA GLY A 141 2.24 18.85 -3.38
C GLY A 141 1.76 19.42 -4.72
N PRO A 142 1.32 18.56 -5.66
CA PRO A 142 0.82 19.01 -6.98
C PRO A 142 -0.55 19.69 -6.91
N VAL A 143 -1.28 19.52 -5.82
CA VAL A 143 -2.60 20.11 -5.59
C VAL A 143 -2.52 21.00 -4.36
N ALA A 144 -2.94 22.26 -4.50
CA ALA A 144 -2.97 23.17 -3.37
C ALA A 144 -3.92 22.67 -2.26
N PRO A 145 -3.62 22.98 -0.98
CA PRO A 145 -4.50 22.66 0.12
C PRO A 145 -5.93 23.16 -0.12
N LEU A 146 -6.92 22.33 0.21
CA LEU A 146 -8.34 22.66 0.02
C LEU A 146 -8.87 23.68 1.04
N VAL A 147 -8.08 24.00 2.08
CA VAL A 147 -8.45 24.93 3.15
C VAL A 147 -7.44 26.10 3.20
N ALA A 148 -7.87 27.26 3.63
CA ALA A 148 -6.96 28.38 3.90
C ALA A 148 -6.07 28.05 5.12
N ARG A 149 -4.86 28.63 5.15
CA ARG A 149 -3.87 28.40 6.22
C ARG A 149 -4.43 28.67 7.62
N GLU A 150 -5.14 29.76 7.77
CA GLU A 150 -5.77 30.18 9.05
C GLU A 150 -6.82 29.16 9.50
N ALA A 151 -7.64 28.66 8.58
CA ALA A 151 -8.65 27.63 8.85
C ALA A 151 -8.02 26.29 9.18
N PHE A 152 -6.89 25.93 8.53
CA PHE A 152 -6.12 24.73 8.84
C PHE A 152 -5.63 24.74 10.29
N PHE A 153 -4.98 25.82 10.72
CA PHE A 153 -4.46 25.92 12.09
C PHE A 153 -5.56 26.10 13.14
N ALA A 154 -6.70 26.72 12.77
CA ALA A 154 -7.86 26.86 13.67
C ALA A 154 -8.57 25.53 13.96
N ARG A 155 -8.54 24.59 13.04
CA ARG A 155 -9.12 23.22 13.20
C ARG A 155 -8.26 22.30 14.08
N ARG A 156 -7.09 22.75 14.48
CA ARG A 156 -6.19 21.98 15.33
C ARG A 156 -6.73 21.94 16.77
N ALA A 157 -7.04 20.74 17.26
CA ALA A 157 -7.29 20.56 18.68
C ALA A 157 -5.98 20.78 19.45
N ALA A 158 -6.01 21.62 20.49
CA ALA A 158 -4.89 21.76 21.41
C ALA A 158 -4.79 20.46 22.23
N VAL A 159 -3.86 19.59 21.87
CA VAL A 159 -3.59 18.33 22.57
C VAL A 159 -2.43 18.54 23.52
N PRO A 160 -2.59 18.34 24.86
CA PRO A 160 -1.51 18.45 25.82
C PRO A 160 -0.34 17.52 25.48
N PHE A 161 0.88 17.99 25.68
CA PHE A 161 2.10 17.24 25.36
C PHE A 161 2.14 15.84 26.02
N GLU A 162 1.69 15.72 27.28
CA GLU A 162 1.64 14.45 27.98
C GLU A 162 0.67 13.45 27.31
N ALA A 163 -0.42 13.91 26.69
CA ALA A 163 -1.31 13.06 25.90
C ALA A 163 -0.62 12.61 24.60
N VAL A 164 0.06 13.53 23.89
CA VAL A 164 0.84 13.18 22.67
C VAL A 164 1.94 12.17 23.00
N LYS A 165 2.65 12.37 24.10
CA LYS A 165 3.72 11.47 24.57
C LYS A 165 3.17 10.08 24.94
N ALA A 166 2.07 10.02 25.67
CA ALA A 166 1.40 8.75 26.03
C ALA A 166 0.93 8.02 24.76
N TYR A 167 0.33 8.74 23.81
CA TYR A 167 -0.12 8.23 22.52
C TYR A 167 1.06 7.67 21.70
N GLY A 168 2.12 8.44 21.50
CA GLY A 168 3.30 8.03 20.78
C GLY A 168 3.98 6.78 21.40
N ARG A 169 4.08 6.73 22.74
CA ARG A 169 4.53 5.53 23.45
C ARG A 169 3.62 4.33 23.22
N GLY A 170 2.31 4.55 23.12
CA GLY A 170 1.33 3.53 22.77
C GLY A 170 1.57 2.98 21.37
N LEU A 171 1.79 3.86 20.39
CA LEU A 171 2.08 3.48 19.00
C LEU A 171 3.41 2.72 18.85
N ALA A 172 4.42 3.08 19.65
CA ALA A 172 5.74 2.45 19.64
C ALA A 172 5.78 1.14 20.46
N ALA A 173 4.79 0.87 21.29
CA ALA A 173 4.76 -0.32 22.13
C ALA A 173 4.54 -1.59 21.29
N ARG A 174 5.32 -2.66 21.57
CA ARG A 174 5.23 -3.93 20.86
C ARG A 174 4.12 -4.86 21.38
N ARG A 175 3.72 -4.69 22.65
CA ARG A 175 2.73 -5.56 23.32
C ARG A 175 1.34 -4.94 23.24
N PRO A 176 0.31 -5.63 22.70
CA PRO A 176 -1.05 -5.09 22.57
C PRO A 176 -1.63 -4.53 23.87
N ALA A 177 -1.42 -5.22 25.00
CA ALA A 177 -1.88 -4.73 26.30
C ALA A 177 -1.22 -3.40 26.73
N ALA A 178 0.05 -3.19 26.37
CA ALA A 178 0.73 -1.93 26.64
C ALA A 178 0.21 -0.82 25.71
N GLN A 179 -0.06 -1.13 24.43
CA GLN A 179 -0.66 -0.21 23.48
C GLN A 179 -2.01 0.30 24.01
N LEU A 180 -2.93 -0.62 24.34
CA LEU A 180 -4.24 -0.30 24.89
C LEU A 180 -4.15 0.59 26.14
N ARG A 181 -3.28 0.23 27.09
CA ARG A 181 -3.10 1.02 28.32
C ARG A 181 -2.62 2.43 28.05
N LEU A 182 -1.61 2.59 27.18
CA LEU A 182 -0.99 3.88 26.90
C LEU A 182 -1.91 4.78 26.07
N VAL A 183 -2.65 4.23 25.09
CA VAL A 183 -3.63 5.01 24.34
C VAL A 183 -4.81 5.42 25.21
N ARG A 184 -5.27 4.56 26.13
CA ARG A 184 -6.27 4.94 27.15
C ARG A 184 -5.75 6.07 28.05
N ALA A 185 -4.47 6.03 28.46
CA ALA A 185 -3.85 7.09 29.23
C ALA A 185 -3.81 8.41 28.47
N ALA A 186 -3.52 8.40 27.16
CA ALA A 186 -3.60 9.61 26.34
C ALA A 186 -5.01 10.21 26.34
N LEU A 187 -6.04 9.38 26.19
CA LEU A 187 -7.44 9.80 26.20
C LEU A 187 -7.94 10.25 27.58
N SER A 188 -7.35 9.79 28.69
CA SER A 188 -7.68 10.31 30.03
C SER A 188 -7.17 11.73 30.24
N VAL A 189 -6.04 12.10 29.60
CA VAL A 189 -5.48 13.46 29.61
C VAL A 189 -6.18 14.37 28.60
N ALA A 190 -6.51 13.85 27.42
CA ALA A 190 -7.12 14.59 26.32
C ALA A 190 -8.30 13.82 25.72
N PRO A 191 -9.52 13.91 26.29
CA PRO A 191 -10.69 13.20 25.79
C PRO A 191 -11.08 13.55 24.33
N GLN A 192 -10.70 14.74 23.85
CA GLN A 192 -10.94 15.20 22.48
C GLN A 192 -9.85 14.78 21.47
N PHE A 193 -8.88 13.95 21.86
CA PHE A 193 -7.83 13.47 21.00
C PHE A 193 -8.37 12.35 20.09
N HIS A 194 -9.01 12.74 18.97
CA HIS A 194 -9.77 11.83 18.11
C HIS A 194 -8.91 10.78 17.41
N GLU A 195 -7.66 11.09 17.07
CA GLU A 195 -6.70 10.11 16.53
C GLU A 195 -6.40 8.98 17.52
N ALA A 196 -6.18 9.35 18.78
CA ALA A 196 -5.98 8.34 19.83
C ALA A 196 -7.25 7.51 20.03
N ARG A 197 -8.44 8.11 19.89
CA ARG A 197 -9.73 7.40 19.97
C ARG A 197 -9.92 6.45 18.80
N LEU A 198 -9.60 6.88 17.58
CA LEU A 198 -9.62 6.01 16.38
C LEU A 198 -8.67 4.81 16.56
N THR A 199 -7.44 5.08 17.02
CA THR A 199 -6.45 4.04 17.32
C THR A 199 -6.94 3.09 18.40
N LEU A 200 -7.58 3.61 19.48
CA LEU A 200 -8.16 2.75 20.52
C LEU A 200 -9.25 1.85 19.96
N GLY A 201 -10.13 2.37 19.10
CA GLY A 201 -11.16 1.57 18.44
C GLY A 201 -10.57 0.42 17.61
N ARG A 202 -9.49 0.66 16.87
CA ARG A 202 -8.77 -0.40 16.13
C ARG A 202 -8.19 -1.45 17.07
N LEU A 203 -7.47 -1.02 18.10
CA LEU A 203 -6.85 -1.93 19.07
C LEU A 203 -7.87 -2.80 19.80
N LEU A 204 -9.05 -2.23 20.14
CA LEU A 204 -10.15 -2.96 20.78
C LEU A 204 -10.73 -4.01 19.81
N ARG A 205 -10.95 -3.64 18.54
CA ARG A 205 -11.41 -4.61 17.52
C ARG A 205 -10.41 -5.75 17.36
N ASP A 206 -9.13 -5.44 17.22
CA ASP A 206 -8.05 -6.43 17.04
C ASP A 206 -7.88 -7.33 18.28
N ALA A 207 -8.28 -6.84 19.46
CA ALA A 207 -8.38 -7.62 20.70
C ALA A 207 -9.69 -8.44 20.80
N GLY A 208 -10.61 -8.34 19.85
CA GLY A 208 -11.91 -8.99 19.88
C GLY A 208 -12.95 -8.29 20.78
N GLU A 209 -12.62 -7.13 21.37
CA GLU A 209 -13.52 -6.32 22.20
C GLU A 209 -14.46 -5.47 21.30
N LEU A 210 -15.24 -6.15 20.45
CA LEU A 210 -15.97 -5.53 19.33
C LEU A 210 -17.00 -4.49 19.77
N SER A 211 -17.76 -4.76 20.85
CA SER A 211 -18.74 -3.80 21.39
C SER A 211 -18.05 -2.53 21.92
N ALA A 212 -16.94 -2.68 22.63
CA ALA A 212 -16.16 -1.56 23.15
C ALA A 212 -15.51 -0.77 21.98
N ALA A 213 -15.09 -1.45 20.91
CA ALA A 213 -14.59 -0.80 19.70
C ALA A 213 -15.68 0.08 19.06
N HIS A 214 -16.88 -0.49 18.84
CA HIS A 214 -18.03 0.23 18.29
C HIS A 214 -18.36 1.48 19.14
N GLU A 215 -18.50 1.35 20.46
CA GLU A 215 -18.82 2.48 21.36
C GLU A 215 -17.71 3.53 21.38
N THR A 216 -16.44 3.11 21.33
CA THR A 216 -15.30 4.02 21.32
C THR A 216 -15.28 4.85 20.04
N LEU A 217 -15.51 4.22 18.89
CA LEU A 217 -15.53 4.89 17.58
C LEU A 217 -16.74 5.82 17.42
N ALA A 218 -17.90 5.45 17.98
CA ALA A 218 -19.11 6.26 17.95
C ALA A 218 -18.98 7.61 18.67
N ARG A 219 -17.98 7.78 19.55
CA ARG A 219 -17.72 9.05 20.26
C ARG A 219 -16.90 10.05 19.42
N ILE A 220 -16.49 9.71 18.21
CA ILE A 220 -15.81 10.65 17.30
C ILE A 220 -16.89 11.50 16.63
N PRO A 221 -16.82 12.85 16.75
CA PRO A 221 -17.81 13.75 16.17
C PRO A 221 -17.84 13.64 14.64
N ALA A 222 -19.02 13.92 14.05
CA ALA A 222 -19.22 13.80 12.61
C ALA A 222 -18.42 14.81 11.78
N ASP A 223 -18.07 15.95 12.37
CA ASP A 223 -17.26 17.01 11.76
C ASP A 223 -15.74 16.82 11.94
N ALA A 224 -15.33 15.84 12.75
CA ALA A 224 -13.91 15.51 12.92
C ALA A 224 -13.34 14.86 11.65
N PRO A 225 -12.06 15.13 11.27
CA PRO A 225 -11.40 14.48 10.14
C PRO A 225 -11.38 12.95 10.23
N GLU A 226 -11.37 12.42 11.46
CA GLU A 226 -11.40 10.99 11.76
C GLU A 226 -12.79 10.35 11.66
N SER A 227 -13.85 11.13 11.41
CA SER A 227 -15.23 10.65 11.41
C SER A 227 -15.45 9.55 10.37
N ARG A 228 -15.01 9.74 9.11
CA ARG A 228 -15.23 8.76 8.05
C ARG A 228 -14.53 7.42 8.34
N PRO A 229 -13.21 7.37 8.63
CA PRO A 229 -12.55 6.11 8.99
C PRO A 229 -13.10 5.50 10.28
N ALA A 230 -13.53 6.29 11.25
CA ALA A 230 -14.17 5.78 12.46
C ALA A 230 -15.50 5.09 12.16
N ARG A 231 -16.36 5.71 11.35
CA ARG A 231 -17.65 5.14 10.94
C ARG A 231 -17.47 3.89 10.11
N PHE A 232 -16.46 3.85 9.23
CA PHE A 232 -16.14 2.64 8.48
C PHE A 232 -15.79 1.47 9.42
N LEU A 233 -14.88 1.69 10.37
CA LEU A 233 -14.47 0.68 11.36
C LEU A 233 -15.58 0.31 12.34
N GLN A 234 -16.45 1.26 12.69
CA GLN A 234 -17.67 1.03 13.48
C GLN A 234 -18.58 0.05 12.76
N GLY A 235 -18.77 0.22 11.44
CA GLY A 235 -19.53 -0.70 10.59
C GLY A 235 -18.91 -2.09 10.53
N VAL A 236 -17.57 -2.20 10.44
CA VAL A 236 -16.86 -3.49 10.52
C VAL A 236 -17.18 -4.19 11.85
N ALA A 237 -17.04 -3.48 12.98
CA ALA A 237 -17.37 -4.04 14.30
C ALA A 237 -18.83 -4.50 14.39
N LEU A 238 -19.78 -3.73 13.83
CA LEU A 238 -21.18 -4.12 13.78
C LEU A 238 -21.43 -5.39 12.97
N LEU A 239 -20.77 -5.56 11.82
CA LEU A 239 -20.83 -6.80 11.02
C LEU A 239 -20.29 -7.99 11.80
N GLU A 240 -19.15 -7.82 12.48
CA GLU A 240 -18.50 -8.87 13.26
C GLU A 240 -19.34 -9.28 14.48
N ILE A 241 -20.04 -8.33 15.15
CA ILE A 241 -20.97 -8.62 16.25
C ILE A 241 -22.26 -9.29 15.74
N GLY A 242 -22.63 -9.09 14.46
CA GLY A 242 -23.88 -9.57 13.87
C GLY A 242 -25.04 -8.54 13.92
N ARG A 243 -24.75 -7.26 14.19
CA ARG A 243 -25.73 -6.15 14.12
C ARG A 243 -25.89 -5.66 12.67
N TYR A 244 -26.32 -6.57 11.79
CA TYR A 244 -26.28 -6.42 10.34
C TYR A 244 -27.09 -5.26 9.81
N ARG A 245 -28.32 -5.02 10.37
CA ARG A 245 -29.19 -3.91 9.96
C ARG A 245 -28.50 -2.56 10.22
N GLU A 246 -27.87 -2.42 11.36
CA GLU A 246 -27.20 -1.19 11.73
C GLU A 246 -25.93 -0.96 10.90
N ALA A 247 -25.18 -2.04 10.63
CA ALA A 247 -24.06 -1.98 9.73
C ALA A 247 -24.48 -1.54 8.31
N ALA A 248 -25.54 -2.13 7.76
CA ALA A 248 -26.06 -1.77 6.44
C ALA A 248 -26.49 -0.31 6.36
N ALA A 249 -27.20 0.19 7.39
CA ALA A 249 -27.62 1.58 7.46
C ALA A 249 -26.42 2.56 7.55
N LEU A 250 -25.41 2.20 8.35
CA LEU A 250 -24.20 2.99 8.50
C LEU A 250 -23.40 3.06 7.18
N TYR A 251 -23.19 1.91 6.52
CA TYR A 251 -22.49 1.87 5.22
C TYR A 251 -23.30 2.55 4.12
N ARG A 252 -24.63 2.48 4.12
CA ARG A 252 -25.47 3.25 3.19
C ARG A 252 -25.18 4.75 3.30
N SER A 253 -25.15 5.29 4.51
CA SER A 253 -24.84 6.72 4.72
C SER A 253 -23.42 7.11 4.30
N LEU A 254 -22.45 6.18 4.39
CA LEU A 254 -21.11 6.40 3.87
C LEU A 254 -21.07 6.35 2.33
N ALA A 255 -21.85 5.45 1.72
CA ALA A 255 -21.96 5.33 0.26
C ALA A 255 -22.65 6.53 -0.37
N GLU A 256 -23.68 7.10 0.30
CA GLU A 256 -24.37 8.32 -0.15
C GLU A 256 -23.44 9.53 -0.18
N ALA A 257 -22.50 9.61 0.76
CA ALA A 257 -21.50 10.68 0.77
C ALA A 257 -20.42 10.45 -0.28
N GLU A 258 -19.83 9.26 -0.32
CA GLU A 258 -18.77 8.87 -1.26
C GLU A 258 -18.73 7.34 -1.34
N PRO A 259 -19.20 6.74 -2.46
CA PRO A 259 -19.17 5.29 -2.63
C PRO A 259 -17.75 4.79 -2.89
N THR A 260 -17.30 3.80 -2.11
CA THR A 260 -16.08 3.04 -2.38
C THR A 260 -16.39 1.57 -2.47
N ALA A 261 -15.53 0.79 -3.12
CA ALA A 261 -15.76 -0.64 -3.28
C ALA A 261 -15.91 -1.35 -1.93
N ALA A 262 -15.10 -0.99 -0.93
CA ALA A 262 -15.19 -1.58 0.40
C ALA A 262 -16.48 -1.18 1.15
N VAL A 263 -16.93 0.07 1.01
CA VAL A 263 -18.19 0.54 1.60
C VAL A 263 -19.37 -0.23 1.00
N LEU A 264 -19.43 -0.35 -0.33
CA LEU A 264 -20.50 -1.11 -1.01
C LEU A 264 -20.45 -2.59 -0.66
N ASN A 265 -19.27 -3.20 -0.60
CA ASN A 265 -19.10 -4.59 -0.15
C ASN A 265 -19.68 -4.79 1.25
N ASN A 266 -19.24 -4.00 2.21
CA ASN A 266 -19.64 -4.17 3.60
C ASN A 266 -21.13 -3.82 3.81
N GLN A 267 -21.69 -2.88 3.05
CA GLN A 267 -23.12 -2.64 2.99
C GLN A 267 -23.88 -3.89 2.52
N ALA A 268 -23.40 -4.51 1.42
CA ALA A 268 -24.00 -5.72 0.86
C ALA A 268 -24.04 -6.86 1.87
N LEU A 269 -22.96 -7.05 2.65
CA LEU A 269 -22.92 -8.08 3.69
C LEU A 269 -23.96 -7.82 4.80
N GLY A 270 -24.11 -6.57 5.18
CA GLY A 270 -25.15 -6.15 6.11
C GLY A 270 -26.57 -6.46 5.57
N VAL A 271 -26.83 -6.11 4.30
CA VAL A 271 -28.12 -6.42 3.61
C VAL A 271 -28.33 -7.92 3.50
N LEU A 272 -27.32 -8.68 3.10
CA LEU A 272 -27.41 -10.13 2.89
C LEU A 272 -27.84 -10.89 4.15
N ARG A 273 -27.36 -10.43 5.32
CA ARG A 273 -27.61 -11.07 6.62
C ARG A 273 -28.76 -10.44 7.40
N SER A 274 -29.30 -9.29 6.96
CA SER A 274 -30.48 -8.69 7.59
C SER A 274 -31.73 -9.53 7.36
N PRO A 275 -32.59 -9.68 8.38
CA PRO A 275 -33.89 -10.37 8.20
C PRO A 275 -34.77 -9.67 7.15
N ASP A 276 -34.78 -8.34 7.19
CA ASP A 276 -35.52 -7.50 6.24
C ASP A 276 -34.53 -7.06 5.16
N ARG A 277 -34.38 -7.87 4.14
CA ARG A 277 -33.51 -7.58 3.00
C ARG A 277 -34.01 -6.36 2.24
N ASP A 278 -33.47 -5.20 2.52
CA ASP A 278 -33.74 -3.95 1.79
C ASP A 278 -32.84 -3.90 0.54
N GLY A 279 -33.30 -4.46 -0.56
CA GLY A 279 -32.57 -4.60 -1.81
C GLY A 279 -31.81 -5.93 -1.96
N ARG A 280 -31.08 -6.03 -3.04
CA ARG A 280 -30.25 -7.20 -3.35
C ARG A 280 -28.78 -6.90 -3.04
N ALA A 281 -28.16 -7.77 -2.27
CA ALA A 281 -26.72 -7.65 -1.95
C ALA A 281 -25.85 -7.79 -3.22
N SER A 282 -26.28 -8.64 -4.16
CA SER A 282 -25.58 -8.81 -5.44
C SER A 282 -25.49 -7.54 -6.28
N ASP A 283 -26.48 -6.63 -6.22
CA ASP A 283 -26.43 -5.37 -6.97
C ASP A 283 -25.40 -4.41 -6.38
N LEU A 284 -25.30 -4.31 -5.05
CA LEU A 284 -24.27 -3.53 -4.37
C LEU A 284 -22.86 -4.08 -4.68
N LEU A 285 -22.70 -5.42 -4.73
CA LEU A 285 -21.43 -6.05 -5.03
C LEU A 285 -21.02 -5.88 -6.51
N ARG A 286 -21.97 -5.82 -7.44
CA ARG A 286 -21.68 -5.44 -8.83
C ARG A 286 -21.18 -4.01 -8.89
N GLY A 287 -21.84 -3.06 -8.19
CA GLY A 287 -21.35 -1.68 -8.08
C GLY A 287 -19.96 -1.59 -7.43
N ALA A 288 -19.66 -2.44 -6.44
CA ALA A 288 -18.32 -2.53 -5.86
C ALA A 288 -17.27 -3.01 -6.88
N LEU A 289 -17.63 -3.98 -7.73
CA LEU A 289 -16.75 -4.49 -8.78
C LEU A 289 -16.56 -3.50 -9.94
N GLU A 290 -17.51 -2.60 -10.20
CA GLU A 290 -17.30 -1.49 -11.13
C GLU A 290 -16.21 -0.53 -10.63
N LEU A 291 -16.11 -0.33 -9.31
CA LEU A 291 -15.08 0.50 -8.67
C LEU A 291 -13.73 -0.21 -8.48
N ALA A 292 -13.74 -1.54 -8.34
CA ALA A 292 -12.53 -2.37 -8.18
C ALA A 292 -12.68 -3.67 -8.99
N PRO A 293 -12.51 -3.62 -10.32
CA PRO A 293 -12.65 -4.79 -11.19
C PRO A 293 -11.66 -5.90 -10.83
N GLY A 294 -12.16 -7.13 -10.82
CA GLY A 294 -11.33 -8.32 -10.57
C GLY A 294 -10.90 -8.55 -9.12
N HIS A 295 -11.30 -7.70 -8.17
CA HIS A 295 -10.93 -7.89 -6.77
C HIS A 295 -11.50 -9.20 -6.21
N ALA A 296 -10.63 -10.07 -5.71
CA ALA A 296 -10.96 -11.44 -5.34
C ALA A 296 -12.06 -11.54 -4.26
N ASP A 297 -11.97 -10.72 -3.20
CA ASP A 297 -12.98 -10.76 -2.13
C ASP A 297 -14.35 -10.28 -2.58
N LEU A 298 -14.40 -9.33 -3.53
CA LEU A 298 -15.66 -8.86 -4.12
C LEU A 298 -16.28 -9.92 -5.02
N LEU A 299 -15.47 -10.59 -5.86
CA LEU A 299 -15.93 -11.72 -6.69
C LEU A 299 -16.45 -12.87 -5.84
N PHE A 300 -15.74 -13.18 -4.73
CA PHE A 300 -16.19 -14.19 -3.78
C PHE A 300 -17.55 -13.82 -3.17
N ASN A 301 -17.66 -12.61 -2.62
CA ASN A 301 -18.88 -12.16 -1.98
C ASN A 301 -20.04 -12.06 -2.95
N LEU A 302 -19.79 -11.65 -4.21
CA LEU A 302 -20.81 -11.67 -5.26
C LEU A 302 -21.30 -13.09 -5.54
N GLY A 303 -20.39 -14.05 -5.74
CA GLY A 303 -20.76 -15.46 -5.95
C GLY A 303 -21.54 -16.04 -4.77
N TRP A 304 -21.14 -15.72 -3.54
CA TRP A 304 -21.85 -16.11 -2.33
C TRP A 304 -23.25 -15.47 -2.24
N ALA A 305 -23.35 -14.16 -2.45
CA ALA A 305 -24.63 -13.44 -2.39
C ALA A 305 -25.62 -13.96 -3.44
N LEU A 306 -25.17 -14.15 -4.68
CA LEU A 306 -25.98 -14.73 -5.77
C LEU A 306 -26.49 -16.13 -5.43
N LEU A 307 -25.65 -16.98 -4.85
CA LEU A 307 -26.06 -18.31 -4.41
C LEU A 307 -27.12 -18.24 -3.30
N VAL A 308 -26.96 -17.35 -2.32
CA VAL A 308 -27.95 -17.11 -1.25
C VAL A 308 -29.26 -16.56 -1.82
N GLU A 309 -29.19 -15.67 -2.81
CA GLU A 309 -30.35 -15.07 -3.49
C GLU A 309 -31.04 -16.02 -4.49
N GLY A 310 -30.41 -17.16 -4.79
CA GLY A 310 -31.02 -18.20 -5.61
C GLY A 310 -30.54 -18.27 -7.06
N ASP A 311 -29.64 -17.36 -7.47
CA ASP A 311 -29.09 -17.31 -8.82
C ASP A 311 -27.77 -18.13 -8.89
N ALA A 312 -27.93 -19.44 -8.99
CA ALA A 312 -26.79 -20.37 -9.01
C ALA A 312 -25.94 -20.27 -10.30
N GLU A 313 -26.54 -19.80 -11.41
CA GLU A 313 -25.82 -19.63 -12.68
C GLU A 313 -24.87 -18.44 -12.64
N ALA A 314 -25.36 -17.29 -12.19
CA ALA A 314 -24.51 -16.11 -12.01
C ALA A 314 -23.46 -16.32 -10.90
N ALA A 315 -23.80 -17.09 -9.83
CA ALA A 315 -22.86 -17.47 -8.80
C ALA A 315 -21.69 -18.29 -9.35
N GLU A 316 -21.99 -19.31 -10.19
CA GLU A 316 -20.97 -20.12 -10.86
C GLU A 316 -20.03 -19.25 -11.70
N PHE A 317 -20.58 -18.31 -12.48
CA PHE A 317 -19.77 -17.41 -13.31
C PHE A 317 -18.77 -16.60 -12.47
N SER A 318 -19.24 -15.93 -11.42
CA SER A 318 -18.39 -15.12 -10.54
C SER A 318 -17.30 -15.94 -9.84
N LEU A 319 -17.64 -17.16 -9.38
CA LEU A 319 -16.71 -18.03 -8.67
C LEU A 319 -15.67 -18.66 -9.62
N ARG A 320 -16.04 -18.96 -10.86
CA ARG A 320 -15.08 -19.42 -11.87
C ARG A 320 -14.09 -18.31 -12.26
N GLU A 321 -14.57 -17.06 -12.32
CA GLU A 321 -13.70 -15.89 -12.50
C GLU A 321 -12.69 -15.79 -11.38
N LEU A 322 -13.15 -15.83 -10.12
CA LEU A 322 -12.28 -15.81 -8.95
C LEU A 322 -11.25 -16.95 -8.97
N ILE A 323 -11.66 -18.19 -9.26
CA ILE A 323 -10.75 -19.35 -9.26
C ILE A 323 -9.66 -19.24 -10.34
N ARG A 324 -9.89 -18.49 -11.43
CA ARG A 324 -8.83 -18.20 -12.42
C ARG A 324 -7.73 -17.32 -11.82
N HIS A 325 -8.09 -16.41 -10.92
CA HIS A 325 -7.14 -15.52 -10.23
C HIS A 325 -6.55 -16.16 -8.96
N GLU A 326 -7.38 -16.89 -8.19
CA GLU A 326 -6.99 -17.53 -6.94
C GLU A 326 -7.27 -19.05 -6.98
N PRO A 327 -6.50 -19.84 -7.69
CA PRO A 327 -6.81 -21.27 -7.90
C PRO A 327 -6.70 -22.13 -6.63
N LEU A 328 -6.05 -21.64 -5.59
CA LEU A 328 -5.85 -22.37 -4.34
C LEU A 328 -6.85 -21.99 -3.23
N ASP A 329 -7.77 -21.04 -3.46
CA ASP A 329 -8.76 -20.66 -2.46
C ASP A 329 -9.79 -21.77 -2.23
N PRO A 330 -9.81 -22.42 -1.04
CA PRO A 330 -10.71 -23.53 -0.78
C PRO A 330 -12.17 -23.08 -0.64
N HIS A 331 -12.43 -21.87 -0.13
CA HIS A 331 -13.78 -21.37 0.07
C HIS A 331 -14.52 -21.16 -1.25
N SER A 332 -13.86 -20.59 -2.26
CA SER A 332 -14.45 -20.38 -3.59
C SER A 332 -14.84 -21.71 -4.24
N ARG A 333 -14.02 -22.74 -4.05
CA ARG A 333 -14.30 -24.07 -4.58
C ARG A 333 -15.48 -24.76 -3.88
N VAL A 334 -15.61 -24.57 -2.54
CA VAL A 334 -16.79 -25.06 -1.79
C VAL A 334 -18.07 -24.40 -2.30
N VAL A 335 -18.07 -23.07 -2.39
CA VAL A 335 -19.25 -22.32 -2.83
C VAL A 335 -19.60 -22.63 -4.29
N LEU A 336 -18.59 -22.81 -5.15
CA LEU A 336 -18.79 -23.26 -6.54
C LEU A 336 -19.43 -24.65 -6.59
N ALA A 337 -18.96 -25.59 -5.78
CA ALA A 337 -19.56 -26.92 -5.74
C ALA A 337 -21.03 -26.87 -5.31
N TRP A 338 -21.41 -25.98 -4.41
CA TRP A 338 -22.80 -25.76 -4.01
C TRP A 338 -23.66 -25.10 -5.12
N ALA A 339 -23.08 -24.15 -5.87
CA ALA A 339 -23.74 -23.55 -7.03
C ALA A 339 -24.02 -24.62 -8.12
N LEU A 340 -23.01 -25.43 -8.44
CA LEU A 340 -23.14 -26.55 -9.40
C LEU A 340 -24.18 -27.58 -8.95
N ARG A 341 -24.20 -27.92 -7.65
CA ARG A 341 -25.25 -28.83 -7.12
C ARG A 341 -26.64 -28.27 -7.30
N ARG A 342 -26.83 -26.97 -7.03
CA ARG A 342 -28.15 -26.32 -7.16
C ARG A 342 -28.65 -26.28 -8.62
N LYS A 343 -27.71 -26.18 -9.57
CA LYS A 343 -27.98 -26.30 -11.01
C LYS A 343 -28.24 -27.74 -11.48
N GLY A 344 -27.87 -28.77 -10.69
CA GLY A 344 -27.91 -30.16 -11.11
C GLY A 344 -26.74 -30.57 -12.02
N GLY A 345 -25.61 -29.93 -11.94
CA GLY A 345 -24.45 -30.17 -12.80
C GLY A 345 -23.63 -31.41 -12.42
N ALA A 346 -23.15 -32.14 -13.44
CA ALA A 346 -22.31 -33.34 -13.28
C ALA A 346 -20.90 -33.01 -12.73
N GLU A 347 -20.46 -31.76 -12.84
CA GLU A 347 -19.13 -31.31 -12.41
C GLU A 347 -19.00 -31.17 -10.87
N MET A 348 -20.08 -31.24 -10.11
CA MET A 348 -20.09 -31.10 -8.65
C MET A 348 -19.11 -32.06 -7.96
N ALA A 349 -19.11 -33.34 -8.40
CA ALA A 349 -18.22 -34.35 -7.80
C ALA A 349 -16.72 -34.00 -7.99
N SER A 350 -16.36 -33.48 -9.15
CA SER A 350 -15.00 -33.03 -9.44
C SER A 350 -14.62 -31.80 -8.59
N ALA A 351 -15.53 -30.85 -8.45
CA ALA A 351 -15.33 -29.66 -7.62
C ALA A 351 -15.15 -30.02 -6.14
N LEU A 352 -16.00 -30.90 -5.58
CA LEU A 352 -15.86 -31.37 -4.20
C LEU A 352 -14.57 -32.17 -3.98
N LYS A 353 -14.13 -32.98 -4.95
CA LYS A 353 -12.84 -33.70 -4.89
C LYS A 353 -11.66 -32.73 -4.83
N ALA A 354 -11.70 -31.66 -5.61
CA ALA A 354 -10.68 -30.61 -5.58
C ALA A 354 -10.65 -29.88 -4.21
N VAL A 355 -11.82 -29.63 -3.60
CA VAL A 355 -11.92 -29.07 -2.24
C VAL A 355 -11.31 -30.00 -1.21
N ALA A 356 -11.62 -31.32 -1.30
CA ALA A 356 -11.10 -32.31 -0.36
C ALA A 356 -9.56 -32.38 -0.36
N ALA A 357 -8.94 -32.14 -1.52
CA ALA A 357 -7.48 -32.11 -1.65
C ALA A 357 -6.85 -30.85 -1.04
N LEU A 358 -7.56 -29.70 -1.06
CA LEU A 358 -7.03 -28.41 -0.59
C LEU A 358 -7.34 -28.14 0.89
N ALA A 359 -8.52 -28.60 1.37
CA ALA A 359 -8.98 -28.32 2.71
C ALA A 359 -9.78 -29.53 3.28
N PRO A 360 -9.14 -30.48 3.93
CA PRO A 360 -9.79 -31.66 4.51
C PRO A 360 -10.96 -31.34 5.45
N THR A 361 -10.93 -30.16 6.12
CA THR A 361 -12.01 -29.68 7.01
C THR A 361 -13.36 -29.47 6.31
N TYR A 362 -13.37 -29.37 4.98
CA TYR A 362 -14.58 -29.23 4.17
C TYR A 362 -15.08 -30.54 3.58
N GLN A 363 -14.39 -31.65 3.84
CA GLN A 363 -14.85 -32.98 3.49
C GLN A 363 -16.17 -33.26 4.23
N GLY A 364 -17.25 -33.52 3.50
CA GLY A 364 -18.57 -33.77 4.09
C GLY A 364 -19.57 -32.61 4.00
N LEU A 365 -19.16 -31.43 3.55
CA LEU A 365 -20.10 -30.35 3.24
C LEU A 365 -20.81 -30.62 1.88
N SER A 366 -21.69 -31.61 1.89
CA SER A 366 -22.42 -32.04 0.69
C SER A 366 -23.58 -31.11 0.32
N ALA A 367 -24.00 -30.22 1.21
CA ALA A 367 -25.11 -29.30 1.00
C ALA A 367 -24.74 -27.86 1.42
N PRO A 368 -25.31 -26.83 0.76
CA PRO A 368 -25.14 -25.45 1.16
C PRO A 368 -25.60 -25.22 2.60
N ASP A 369 -24.74 -24.67 3.41
CA ASP A 369 -25.06 -24.21 4.77
C ASP A 369 -25.02 -22.67 4.79
N PHE A 370 -26.17 -22.04 4.55
CA PHE A 370 -26.31 -20.58 4.53
C PHE A 370 -26.25 -19.94 5.93
N THR A 371 -26.21 -20.73 7.00
CA THR A 371 -26.00 -20.22 8.35
C THR A 371 -24.52 -19.90 8.61
N ARG A 372 -23.61 -20.52 7.88
CA ARG A 372 -22.19 -20.22 7.95
C ARG A 372 -21.87 -18.84 7.41
N ARG A 373 -20.89 -18.21 8.04
CA ARG A 373 -20.34 -16.94 7.59
C ARG A 373 -19.15 -17.23 6.69
N PHE A 374 -19.35 -17.10 5.39
CA PHE A 374 -18.29 -17.20 4.40
C PHE A 374 -17.87 -15.80 3.89
N GLU A 375 -18.70 -14.80 4.14
CA GLU A 375 -18.50 -13.46 3.64
C GLU A 375 -17.14 -12.89 4.09
N ARG A 376 -16.49 -12.22 3.14
CA ARG A 376 -15.22 -11.52 3.36
C ARG A 376 -15.49 -10.07 3.69
N ILE A 377 -15.46 -9.74 4.98
CA ILE A 377 -15.56 -8.36 5.45
C ILE A 377 -14.27 -7.65 5.05
N LEU A 378 -14.39 -6.52 4.35
CA LEU A 378 -13.24 -5.70 4.03
C LEU A 378 -12.89 -4.83 5.26
N PRO A 379 -11.70 -5.02 5.85
CA PRO A 379 -11.36 -4.42 7.15
C PRO A 379 -10.95 -2.96 7.06
N ALA A 380 -10.82 -2.42 5.85
CA ALA A 380 -10.49 -1.05 5.58
C ALA A 380 -11.14 -0.55 4.30
N GLU A 381 -11.31 0.76 4.22
CA GLU A 381 -11.94 1.42 3.09
C GLU A 381 -11.06 1.39 1.83
N ARG A 382 -9.75 1.57 2.00
CA ARG A 382 -8.78 1.42 0.92
C ARG A 382 -8.44 -0.05 0.71
N LEU A 383 -8.68 -0.53 -0.49
CA LEU A 383 -8.26 -1.85 -0.92
C LEU A 383 -6.76 -1.85 -1.20
N LEU A 384 -6.11 -2.96 -0.87
CA LEU A 384 -4.71 -3.17 -1.24
C LEU A 384 -4.68 -3.67 -2.69
N ASP A 385 -3.90 -3.00 -3.52
CA ASP A 385 -3.54 -3.50 -4.84
C ASP A 385 -2.32 -4.43 -4.68
N LEU A 386 -2.60 -5.58 -4.12
CA LEU A 386 -1.63 -6.67 -4.14
C LEU A 386 -1.85 -7.34 -5.49
N ASP A 387 -0.88 -7.25 -6.37
CA ASP A 387 -0.91 -8.02 -7.62
C ASP A 387 -0.89 -9.52 -7.26
N ARG A 388 -2.07 -10.04 -6.87
CA ARG A 388 -2.29 -11.44 -6.50
C ARG A 388 -2.25 -12.37 -7.71
N GLY A 389 -2.03 -11.80 -8.90
CA GLY A 389 -1.87 -12.53 -10.16
C GLY A 389 -0.57 -13.31 -10.27
N GLY A 390 0.15 -13.54 -9.18
CA GLY A 390 1.30 -14.45 -9.15
C GLY A 390 2.53 -13.94 -9.90
N ARG A 391 2.62 -12.65 -10.24
CA ARG A 391 3.85 -12.09 -10.78
C ARG A 391 4.89 -12.03 -9.67
N SER A 392 5.99 -12.73 -9.89
CA SER A 392 7.18 -12.59 -9.04
C SER A 392 7.73 -11.15 -9.13
N GLU A 393 8.48 -10.72 -8.12
CA GLU A 393 9.19 -9.43 -8.17
C GLU A 393 9.99 -9.27 -9.47
N ALA A 394 10.58 -10.36 -9.94
CA ALA A 394 11.30 -10.41 -11.20
C ALA A 394 10.40 -10.15 -12.42
N GLU A 395 9.14 -10.64 -12.43
CA GLU A 395 8.19 -10.37 -13.53
C GLU A 395 7.70 -8.92 -13.52
N VAL A 396 7.47 -8.34 -12.34
CA VAL A 396 7.14 -6.91 -12.20
C VAL A 396 8.33 -6.07 -12.64
N ALA A 397 9.56 -6.40 -12.22
CA ALA A 397 10.78 -5.74 -12.66
C ALA A 397 10.96 -5.83 -14.18
N ALA A 398 10.72 -7.00 -14.78
CA ALA A 398 10.77 -7.17 -16.23
C ALA A 398 9.75 -6.28 -16.97
N GLY A 399 8.54 -6.12 -16.41
CA GLY A 399 7.53 -5.18 -16.92
C GLY A 399 7.98 -3.72 -16.89
N LEU A 400 8.63 -3.31 -15.78
CA LEU A 400 9.23 -1.97 -15.62
C LEU A 400 10.37 -1.75 -16.64
N VAL A 401 11.26 -2.73 -16.80
CA VAL A 401 12.32 -2.69 -17.84
C VAL A 401 11.71 -2.52 -19.25
N GLY A 402 10.64 -3.24 -19.56
CA GLY A 402 9.93 -3.10 -20.83
C GLY A 402 9.35 -1.70 -21.05
N ARG A 403 8.79 -1.06 -20.02
CA ARG A 403 8.34 0.34 -20.08
C ARG A 403 9.51 1.31 -20.28
N ALA A 404 10.57 1.14 -19.49
CA ALA A 404 11.78 1.93 -19.60
C ALA A 404 12.41 1.86 -21.00
N GLN A 405 12.39 0.71 -21.62
CA GLN A 405 12.91 0.53 -22.97
C GLN A 405 12.09 1.32 -24.01
N ARG A 406 10.77 1.41 -23.86
CA ARG A 406 9.94 2.25 -24.72
C ARG A 406 10.21 3.74 -24.50
N LEU A 407 10.34 4.19 -23.24
CA LEU A 407 10.68 5.57 -22.89
C LEU A 407 12.06 5.96 -23.42
N PHE A 408 13.06 5.08 -23.27
CA PHE A 408 14.40 5.30 -23.80
C PHE A 408 14.40 5.47 -25.35
N ARG A 409 13.66 4.62 -26.06
CA ARG A 409 13.50 4.74 -27.52
C ARG A 409 12.77 6.01 -27.93
N ALA A 410 11.86 6.52 -27.09
CA ALA A 410 11.16 7.79 -27.31
C ALA A 410 12.00 9.03 -26.93
N GLY A 411 13.23 8.84 -26.40
CA GLY A 411 14.10 9.92 -25.93
C GLY A 411 13.79 10.45 -24.54
N ASP A 412 12.82 9.90 -23.84
CA ASP A 412 12.53 10.25 -22.44
C ASP A 412 13.49 9.51 -21.50
N LEU A 413 14.70 10.08 -21.36
CA LEU A 413 15.76 9.53 -20.51
C LEU A 413 15.39 9.59 -19.02
N SER A 414 14.63 10.60 -18.61
CA SER A 414 14.23 10.79 -17.21
C SER A 414 13.18 9.77 -16.79
N GLY A 415 12.16 9.57 -17.62
CA GLY A 415 11.15 8.53 -17.41
C GLY A 415 11.75 7.13 -17.45
N ALA A 416 12.65 6.85 -18.41
CA ALA A 416 13.36 5.57 -18.47
C ALA A 416 14.17 5.30 -17.21
N LEU A 417 14.90 6.30 -16.69
CA LEU A 417 15.68 6.18 -15.46
C LEU A 417 14.80 5.89 -14.25
N ALA A 418 13.65 6.54 -14.12
CA ALA A 418 12.72 6.31 -13.01
C ALA A 418 12.20 4.87 -13.00
N GLU A 419 11.74 4.35 -14.15
CA GLU A 419 11.25 2.98 -14.27
C GLU A 419 12.36 1.95 -13.99
N LEU A 420 13.59 2.20 -14.45
CA LEU A 420 14.73 1.31 -14.22
C LEU A 420 15.20 1.31 -12.76
N THR A 421 15.17 2.47 -12.11
CA THR A 421 15.47 2.56 -10.68
C THR A 421 14.49 1.70 -9.87
N ARG A 422 13.20 1.74 -10.21
CA ARG A 422 12.20 0.85 -9.60
C ARG A 422 12.47 -0.62 -9.91
N ALA A 423 12.80 -0.96 -11.17
CA ALA A 423 13.09 -2.32 -11.57
C ALA A 423 14.29 -2.90 -10.81
N SER A 424 15.39 -2.15 -10.68
CA SER A 424 16.58 -2.58 -9.95
C SER A 424 16.38 -2.71 -8.44
N TYR A 425 15.36 -2.06 -7.86
CA TYR A 425 14.98 -2.29 -6.47
C TYR A 425 14.18 -3.59 -6.28
N LEU A 426 13.33 -3.94 -7.24
CA LEU A 426 12.54 -5.17 -7.19
C LEU A 426 13.37 -6.40 -7.52
N ASP A 427 14.28 -6.28 -8.49
CA ASP A 427 15.23 -7.32 -8.86
C ASP A 427 16.64 -6.72 -9.00
N PRO A 428 17.42 -6.69 -7.90
CA PRO A 428 18.78 -6.12 -7.91
C PRO A 428 19.78 -6.89 -8.78
N TYR A 429 19.40 -8.06 -9.25
CA TYR A 429 20.27 -8.93 -10.07
C TYR A 429 19.81 -9.03 -11.53
N ALA A 430 18.76 -8.27 -11.90
CA ALA A 430 18.27 -8.24 -13.28
C ALA A 430 19.31 -7.60 -14.21
N SER A 431 20.15 -8.41 -14.85
CA SER A 431 21.17 -7.95 -15.79
C SER A 431 20.61 -7.00 -16.86
N GLY A 432 19.40 -7.28 -17.38
CA GLY A 432 18.74 -6.42 -18.37
C GLY A 432 18.40 -5.02 -17.88
N ALA A 433 18.07 -4.86 -16.59
CA ALA A 433 17.83 -3.55 -15.99
C ALA A 433 19.13 -2.73 -15.92
N HIS A 434 20.21 -3.35 -15.45
CA HIS A 434 21.54 -2.73 -15.36
C HIS A 434 22.12 -2.36 -16.72
N VAL A 435 21.95 -3.21 -17.73
CA VAL A 435 22.37 -2.88 -19.11
C VAL A 435 21.63 -1.64 -19.62
N LEU A 436 20.33 -1.56 -19.42
CA LEU A 436 19.56 -0.42 -19.90
C LEU A 436 19.84 0.84 -19.06
N LEU A 437 20.08 0.73 -17.74
CA LEU A 437 20.56 1.82 -16.88
C LEU A 437 21.88 2.37 -17.41
N ALA A 438 22.83 1.51 -17.74
CA ALA A 438 24.11 1.93 -18.30
C ALA A 438 23.92 2.75 -19.58
N ARG A 439 23.05 2.30 -20.48
CA ARG A 439 22.75 3.03 -21.74
C ARG A 439 22.07 4.37 -21.49
N VAL A 440 21.14 4.46 -20.53
CA VAL A 440 20.51 5.72 -20.13
C VAL A 440 21.53 6.69 -19.54
N HIS A 441 22.38 6.22 -18.62
CA HIS A 441 23.45 7.03 -18.03
C HIS A 441 24.45 7.50 -19.09
N ARG A 442 24.87 6.61 -20.00
CA ARG A 442 25.72 6.98 -21.14
C ARG A 442 25.09 8.07 -22.02
N ALA A 443 23.81 7.93 -22.35
CA ALA A 443 23.07 8.91 -23.13
C ALA A 443 22.95 10.28 -22.41
N ARG A 444 22.96 10.29 -21.08
CA ARG A 444 22.98 11.51 -20.24
C ARG A 444 24.37 12.11 -20.07
N GLY A 445 25.42 11.38 -20.46
CA GLY A 445 26.81 11.79 -20.26
C GLY A 445 27.43 11.35 -18.92
N ASP A 446 26.67 10.60 -18.09
CA ASP A 446 27.07 10.13 -16.76
C ASP A 446 27.92 8.85 -16.87
N ARG A 447 29.14 8.96 -17.44
CA ARG A 447 29.98 7.82 -17.82
C ARG A 447 30.33 6.89 -16.66
N GLU A 448 30.67 7.44 -15.49
CA GLU A 448 31.04 6.63 -14.32
C GLU A 448 29.85 5.81 -13.79
N LEU A 449 28.64 6.37 -13.78
CA LEU A 449 27.44 5.62 -13.43
C LEU A 449 27.18 4.51 -14.45
N ALA A 450 27.34 4.80 -15.74
CA ALA A 450 27.17 3.80 -16.79
C ALA A 450 28.18 2.64 -16.67
N LEU A 451 29.43 2.93 -16.32
CA LEU A 451 30.46 1.90 -16.06
C LEU A 451 30.10 1.00 -14.89
N ASN A 452 29.58 1.58 -13.80
CA ASN A 452 29.17 0.83 -12.62
C ASN A 452 28.00 -0.09 -12.95
N GLU A 453 27.01 0.39 -13.69
CA GLU A 453 25.86 -0.42 -14.10
C GLU A 453 26.24 -1.59 -15.02
N LEU A 454 27.19 -1.39 -15.97
CA LEU A 454 27.69 -2.49 -16.78
C LEU A 454 28.47 -3.53 -15.97
N ARG A 455 29.21 -3.11 -14.95
CA ARG A 455 29.87 -4.03 -14.03
C ARG A 455 28.87 -4.86 -13.22
N MET A 456 27.80 -4.24 -12.76
CA MET A 456 26.69 -4.95 -12.08
C MET A 456 26.02 -5.95 -13.03
N ALA A 457 25.75 -5.56 -14.26
CA ALA A 457 25.19 -6.46 -15.27
C ALA A 457 26.10 -7.68 -15.53
N LEU A 458 27.39 -7.47 -15.65
CA LEU A 458 28.39 -8.53 -15.85
C LEU A 458 28.54 -9.43 -14.62
N TRP A 459 28.42 -8.87 -13.42
CA TRP A 459 28.45 -9.68 -12.20
C TRP A 459 27.26 -10.66 -12.14
N SER A 460 26.08 -10.22 -12.59
CA SER A 460 24.87 -11.05 -12.64
C SER A 460 24.90 -12.04 -13.80
N ARG A 461 25.46 -11.62 -14.96
CA ARG A 461 25.50 -12.42 -16.18
C ARG A 461 26.71 -12.10 -17.02
N GLU A 462 27.66 -13.04 -17.04
CA GLU A 462 28.86 -12.92 -17.82
C GLU A 462 28.57 -13.15 -19.31
N GLU A 463 28.61 -12.10 -20.12
CA GLU A 463 28.41 -12.17 -21.57
C GLU A 463 29.51 -11.40 -22.32
N PRO A 464 30.11 -12.00 -23.38
CA PRO A 464 31.14 -11.33 -24.18
C PRO A 464 30.67 -9.99 -24.77
N ALA A 465 29.41 -9.90 -25.20
CA ALA A 465 28.83 -8.67 -25.76
C ALA A 465 28.77 -7.53 -24.73
N LEU A 466 28.36 -7.81 -23.48
CA LEU A 466 28.33 -6.81 -22.40
C LEU A 466 29.74 -6.38 -22.00
N ARG A 467 30.68 -7.30 -21.97
CA ARG A 467 32.11 -7.01 -21.71
C ARG A 467 32.71 -6.14 -22.81
N ALA A 468 32.34 -6.35 -24.07
CA ALA A 468 32.74 -5.49 -25.18
C ALA A 468 32.12 -4.09 -25.09
N GLU A 469 30.85 -3.96 -24.63
CA GLU A 469 30.21 -2.69 -24.35
C GLU A 469 30.92 -1.95 -23.20
N LEU A 470 31.35 -2.65 -22.14
CA LEU A 470 32.16 -2.10 -21.06
C LEU A 470 33.52 -1.61 -21.56
N ALA A 471 34.22 -2.39 -22.39
CA ALA A 471 35.50 -2.00 -22.97
C ALA A 471 35.37 -0.71 -23.82
N SER A 472 34.31 -0.63 -24.63
CA SER A 472 34.02 0.57 -25.44
C SER A 472 33.76 1.79 -24.57
N LEU A 473 32.98 1.65 -23.51
CA LEU A 473 32.66 2.75 -22.59
C LEU A 473 33.88 3.19 -21.77
N LEU A 474 34.78 2.27 -21.40
CA LEU A 474 36.06 2.59 -20.74
C LEU A 474 36.96 3.42 -21.67
N MET A 475 36.98 3.14 -22.97
CA MET A 475 37.70 3.97 -23.97
C MET A 475 37.11 5.38 -24.02
N GLU A 476 35.78 5.51 -24.07
CA GLU A 476 35.08 6.81 -24.06
C GLU A 476 35.36 7.62 -22.77
N ALA A 477 35.60 6.91 -21.66
CA ALA A 477 35.95 7.51 -20.36
C ALA A 477 37.45 7.83 -20.23
N GLY A 478 38.29 7.55 -21.26
CA GLY A 478 39.73 7.75 -21.24
C GLY A 478 40.50 6.70 -20.44
N ARG A 479 39.87 5.62 -20.01
CA ARG A 479 40.47 4.51 -19.22
C ARG A 479 41.05 3.44 -20.13
N THR A 480 41.97 3.84 -21.02
CA THR A 480 42.49 3.03 -22.13
C THR A 480 43.08 1.69 -21.67
N ALA A 481 43.86 1.69 -20.59
CA ALA A 481 44.49 0.46 -20.09
C ALA A 481 43.45 -0.60 -19.65
N GLU A 482 42.40 -0.17 -18.96
CA GLU A 482 41.33 -1.06 -18.54
C GLU A 482 40.46 -1.51 -19.73
N ALA A 483 40.23 -0.62 -20.69
CA ALA A 483 39.47 -0.93 -21.89
C ALA A 483 40.17 -2.06 -22.70
N ARG A 484 41.49 -1.96 -22.88
CA ARG A 484 42.26 -2.99 -23.58
C ARG A 484 42.23 -4.33 -22.87
N LEU A 485 42.35 -4.31 -21.53
CA LEU A 485 42.28 -5.53 -20.71
C LEU A 485 40.90 -6.25 -20.84
N GLU A 486 39.83 -5.49 -20.85
CA GLU A 486 38.49 -6.05 -21.02
C GLU A 486 38.27 -6.56 -22.45
N ALA A 487 38.78 -5.83 -23.47
CA ALA A 487 38.72 -6.28 -24.88
C ALA A 487 39.51 -7.57 -25.11
N GLU A 488 40.69 -7.71 -24.50
CA GLU A 488 41.46 -8.97 -24.58
C GLU A 488 40.72 -10.17 -23.99
N LYS A 489 40.00 -9.95 -22.85
CA LYS A 489 39.16 -10.99 -22.26
C LYS A 489 38.06 -11.43 -23.21
N VAL A 490 37.42 -10.47 -23.90
CA VAL A 490 36.39 -10.78 -24.91
C VAL A 490 36.95 -11.63 -26.03
N LEU A 491 38.09 -11.24 -26.60
CA LEU A 491 38.67 -11.94 -27.75
C LEU A 491 39.21 -13.35 -27.41
N LYS A 492 39.43 -13.66 -26.14
CA LYS A 492 39.74 -15.04 -25.70
C LYS A 492 38.52 -15.97 -25.82
N THR A 493 37.32 -15.47 -25.64
CA THR A 493 36.06 -16.24 -25.66
C THR A 493 35.31 -16.08 -26.98
N ASP A 494 35.40 -14.88 -27.59
CA ASP A 494 34.79 -14.54 -28.88
C ASP A 494 35.83 -13.83 -29.78
N PRO A 495 36.69 -14.58 -30.48
CA PRO A 495 37.73 -14.01 -31.35
C PRO A 495 37.19 -13.17 -32.52
N GLY A 496 35.91 -13.35 -32.86
CA GLY A 496 35.21 -12.59 -33.91
C GLY A 496 34.67 -11.25 -33.50
N ASN A 497 34.72 -10.86 -32.23
CA ASN A 497 34.06 -9.67 -31.72
C ASN A 497 34.67 -8.37 -32.28
N GLU A 498 33.96 -7.74 -33.19
CA GLU A 498 34.41 -6.51 -33.87
C GLU A 498 34.59 -5.32 -32.90
N ALA A 499 33.69 -5.18 -31.91
CA ALA A 499 33.79 -4.09 -30.95
C ALA A 499 35.05 -4.19 -30.10
N ALA A 500 35.42 -5.40 -29.66
CA ALA A 500 36.63 -5.62 -28.88
C ALA A 500 37.90 -5.41 -29.74
N ARG A 501 37.92 -5.85 -31.00
CA ARG A 501 39.04 -5.58 -31.93
C ARG A 501 39.21 -4.07 -32.13
N LYS A 502 38.12 -3.34 -32.36
CA LYS A 502 38.16 -1.88 -32.52
C LYS A 502 38.78 -1.15 -31.33
N VAL A 503 38.50 -1.62 -30.09
CA VAL A 503 39.10 -1.05 -28.87
C VAL A 503 40.62 -1.26 -28.84
N LEU A 504 41.14 -2.37 -29.35
CA LEU A 504 42.58 -2.65 -29.39
C LEU A 504 43.32 -1.91 -30.50
N GLU A 505 42.62 -1.54 -31.59
CA GLU A 505 43.17 -0.80 -32.73
C GLU A 505 43.26 0.72 -32.45
N LEU A 506 42.53 1.24 -31.48
CA LEU A 506 42.59 2.64 -31.09
C LEU A 506 43.88 2.95 -30.31
N PRO A 507 44.53 4.11 -30.57
CA PRO A 507 45.82 4.48 -29.96
C PRO A 507 45.78 4.65 -28.44
#